data_6ef527f601a2bb1fdd1cc5f25b8e5c56
#
_entry.id   6ef527f601a2bb1fdd1cc5f25b8e5c56
#
_cell.length_a   1.000
_cell.length_b   1.000
_cell.length_c   1.000
_cell.angle_alpha   90.00
_cell.angle_beta   90.00
_cell.angle_gamma   90.00
#
_symmetry.space_group_name_H-M   'P 1'
#
loop_
_entity.id
_entity.type
_entity.pdbx_description
1 polymer ?
#
loop_
_entity_poly.entity_id
_entity_poly.type
_entity_poly.pdbx_seq_one_letter_code
_entity_poly.pdbx_strand_id
1 'polypeptide(L)'
;RRQRQMCIRDSRLGLTAAAVRRHLTTLTEDGVVESREQRVFGARGRGRPSRVFCLTDSGRADYYTAYDALAIAALRQLARAGGPDALNAVAQARVDDIEARYRALREQDPQRDPVEALAEALSADGYAASTVPAAVGQQICQHNCPVAEVAKAFPQMCEAETQLFSELLGSRVQRLATIAHGDGVCTTHG
;
A
#
# COMPACT_ATOMS: atom_id res chain seq x y z
N ARG A 1 -20.41 7.50 12.06
CA ARG A 1 -19.15 7.37 11.28
C ARG A 1 -18.31 6.13 11.66
N ARG A 2 -18.22 5.67 12.99
CA ARG A 2 -17.50 4.45 13.43
C ARG A 2 -18.02 3.14 12.82
N GLN A 3 -19.32 3.02 12.55
CA GLN A 3 -19.94 1.83 11.97
C GLN A 3 -19.55 1.62 10.49
N ARG A 4 -19.33 2.69 9.70
CA ARG A 4 -19.04 2.59 8.27
C ARG A 4 -17.69 1.92 7.95
N GLN A 5 -16.62 2.22 8.69
CA GLN A 5 -15.30 1.61 8.41
C GLN A 5 -15.26 0.12 8.74
N MET A 6 -15.99 -0.32 9.76
CA MET A 6 -16.11 -1.74 10.09
C MET A 6 -16.97 -2.48 9.05
N CYS A 7 -18.06 -1.87 8.56
CA CYS A 7 -18.95 -2.47 7.56
C CYS A 7 -18.28 -2.67 6.19
N ILE A 8 -17.32 -1.83 5.78
CA ILE A 8 -16.63 -1.96 4.49
C ILE A 8 -15.71 -3.19 4.49
N ARG A 9 -15.05 -3.50 5.61
CA ARG A 9 -14.20 -4.71 5.74
C ARG A 9 -15.05 -5.99 5.76
N ASP A 10 -16.13 -5.99 6.51
CA ASP A 10 -17.04 -7.13 6.65
C ASP A 10 -17.71 -7.47 5.29
N SER A 11 -18.08 -6.45 4.50
CA SER A 11 -18.69 -6.64 3.19
C SER A 11 -17.74 -7.19 2.12
N ARG A 12 -16.44 -6.85 2.18
CA ARG A 12 -15.44 -7.38 1.23
C ARG A 12 -15.12 -8.86 1.44
N LEU A 13 -15.18 -9.34 2.69
CA LEU A 13 -14.83 -10.71 3.04
C LEU A 13 -16.07 -11.61 3.15
N GLY A 14 -17.28 -11.06 3.10
CA GLY A 14 -18.52 -11.82 3.33
C GLY A 14 -18.61 -12.41 4.74
N LEU A 15 -17.86 -11.88 5.71
CA LEU A 15 -17.77 -12.38 7.07
C LEU A 15 -18.49 -11.42 8.04
N THR A 16 -19.00 -11.98 9.14
CA THR A 16 -19.55 -11.16 10.23
C THR A 16 -18.42 -10.48 11.02
N ALA A 17 -18.71 -9.32 11.62
CA ALA A 17 -17.77 -8.61 12.47
C ALA A 17 -17.21 -9.47 13.65
N ALA A 18 -17.98 -10.43 14.13
CA ALA A 18 -17.55 -11.38 15.15
C ALA A 18 -16.55 -12.40 14.58
N ALA A 19 -16.81 -12.93 13.37
CA ALA A 19 -15.90 -13.85 12.68
C ALA A 19 -14.57 -13.16 12.36
N VAL A 20 -14.61 -11.93 11.80
CA VAL A 20 -13.40 -11.13 11.52
C VAL A 20 -12.58 -10.91 12.79
N ARG A 21 -13.21 -10.55 13.92
CA ARG A 21 -12.50 -10.38 15.19
C ARG A 21 -11.83 -11.66 15.66
N ARG A 22 -12.51 -12.81 15.57
CA ARG A 22 -11.95 -14.09 15.96
C ARG A 22 -10.72 -14.44 15.11
N HIS A 23 -10.80 -14.30 13.79
CA HIS A 23 -9.67 -14.53 12.90
C HIS A 23 -8.48 -13.60 13.22
N LEU A 24 -8.75 -12.31 13.46
CA LEU A 24 -7.70 -11.36 13.84
C LEU A 24 -7.07 -11.70 15.19
N THR A 25 -7.83 -12.23 16.16
CA THR A 25 -7.29 -12.71 17.44
C THR A 25 -6.36 -13.89 17.21
N THR A 26 -6.80 -14.92 16.50
CA THR A 26 -5.96 -16.09 16.16
C THR A 26 -4.69 -15.67 15.43
N LEU A 27 -4.79 -14.87 14.36
CA LEU A 27 -3.62 -14.40 13.62
C LEU A 27 -2.66 -13.55 14.47
N THR A 28 -3.17 -12.88 15.51
CA THR A 28 -2.33 -12.14 16.46
C THR A 28 -1.63 -13.07 17.43
N GLU A 29 -2.32 -14.11 17.92
CA GLU A 29 -1.76 -15.15 18.78
C GLU A 29 -0.68 -15.96 18.05
N ASP A 30 -0.88 -16.23 16.76
CA ASP A 30 0.07 -16.90 15.87
C ASP A 30 1.26 -15.99 15.46
N GLY A 31 1.25 -14.71 15.86
CA GLY A 31 2.30 -13.76 15.53
C GLY A 31 2.32 -13.31 14.05
N VAL A 32 1.30 -13.65 13.28
CA VAL A 32 1.17 -13.28 11.84
C VAL A 32 0.78 -11.82 11.68
N VAL A 33 -0.05 -11.30 12.58
CA VAL A 33 -0.46 -9.88 12.61
C VAL A 33 -0.21 -9.28 13.99
N GLU A 34 0.02 -7.98 14.01
CA GLU A 34 0.05 -7.19 15.23
C GLU A 34 -1.01 -6.09 15.20
N SER A 35 -1.49 -5.68 16.38
CA SER A 35 -2.43 -4.56 16.48
C SER A 35 -1.69 -3.30 16.92
N ARG A 36 -1.84 -2.22 16.15
CA ARG A 36 -1.29 -0.89 16.47
C ARG A 36 -2.43 0.12 16.66
N GLU A 37 -2.20 1.16 17.43
CA GLU A 37 -3.12 2.30 17.46
C GLU A 37 -2.96 3.10 16.17
N GLN A 38 -4.09 3.43 15.54
CA GLN A 38 -4.06 4.28 14.35
C GLN A 38 -3.56 5.67 14.72
N ARG A 39 -2.46 6.11 14.11
CA ARG A 39 -2.02 7.50 14.21
C ARG A 39 -3.06 8.38 13.53
N VAL A 40 -3.61 9.33 14.27
CA VAL A 40 -4.54 10.33 13.74
C VAL A 40 -3.75 11.61 13.55
N PHE A 41 -3.57 12.03 12.30
CA PHE A 41 -3.04 13.34 11.96
C PHE A 41 -4.20 14.34 12.01
N GLY A 42 -4.16 15.30 12.94
CA GLY A 42 -5.19 16.32 13.15
C GLY A 42 -5.82 16.29 14.55
N ALA A 43 -6.86 17.12 14.77
CA ALA A 43 -7.52 17.23 16.05
C ALA A 43 -8.14 15.89 16.51
N ARG A 44 -7.72 15.39 17.68
CA ARG A 44 -8.27 14.16 18.27
C ARG A 44 -9.74 14.33 18.60
N GLY A 45 -10.61 13.60 17.88
CA GLY A 45 -12.00 13.45 18.28
C GLY A 45 -12.13 12.67 19.60
N ARG A 46 -13.20 12.92 20.38
CA ARG A 46 -13.51 12.13 21.60
C ARG A 46 -13.77 10.67 21.23
N GLY A 47 -13.00 9.75 21.79
CA GLY A 47 -13.23 8.30 21.70
C GLY A 47 -11.94 7.49 21.79
N ARG A 48 -12.07 6.15 22.08
CA ARG A 48 -10.94 5.21 22.09
C ARG A 48 -10.31 5.15 20.70
N PRO A 49 -8.96 5.23 20.58
CA PRO A 49 -8.28 5.08 19.28
C PRO A 49 -8.72 3.82 18.56
N SER A 50 -8.87 3.91 17.26
CA SER A 50 -9.15 2.71 16.45
C SER A 50 -7.88 1.86 16.38
N ARG A 51 -8.03 0.53 16.50
CA ARG A 51 -6.95 -0.41 16.27
C ARG A 51 -6.88 -0.72 14.78
N VAL A 52 -5.68 -0.71 14.23
CA VAL A 52 -5.34 -1.26 12.92
C VAL A 52 -4.52 -2.51 13.12
N PHE A 53 -4.72 -3.50 12.26
CA PHE A 53 -3.97 -4.74 12.26
C PHE A 53 -3.03 -4.70 11.05
N CYS A 54 -1.75 -4.99 11.31
CA CYS A 54 -0.70 -5.01 10.30
C CYS A 54 -0.03 -6.39 10.32
N LEU A 55 0.42 -6.87 9.16
CA LEU A 55 1.29 -8.05 9.13
C LEU A 55 2.57 -7.77 9.90
N THR A 56 3.01 -8.72 10.69
CA THR A 56 4.35 -8.73 11.30
C THR A 56 5.40 -9.05 10.24
N ASP A 57 6.68 -8.87 10.55
CA ASP A 57 7.75 -9.30 9.64
C ASP A 57 7.75 -10.83 9.45
N SER A 58 7.45 -11.60 10.51
CA SER A 58 7.26 -13.04 10.38
C SER A 58 6.05 -13.40 9.54
N GLY A 59 4.92 -12.72 9.73
CA GLY A 59 3.72 -12.93 8.91
C GLY A 59 3.91 -12.57 7.44
N ARG A 60 4.82 -11.66 7.12
CA ARG A 60 5.23 -11.38 5.74
C ARG A 60 6.18 -12.46 5.20
N ALA A 61 7.12 -12.91 6.04
CA ALA A 61 8.15 -13.88 5.67
C ALA A 61 7.59 -15.23 5.22
N ASP A 62 6.49 -15.68 5.81
CA ASP A 62 5.88 -16.97 5.49
C ASP A 62 5.32 -17.06 4.06
N TYR A 63 5.08 -15.91 3.41
CA TYR A 63 4.41 -15.91 2.12
C TYR A 63 5.32 -15.80 0.89
N TYR A 64 6.56 -15.21 0.98
CA TYR A 64 7.27 -14.83 -0.27
C TYR A 64 8.82 -14.92 -0.25
N THR A 65 9.47 -15.41 0.78
CA THR A 65 10.92 -15.26 0.97
C THR A 65 11.81 -15.78 -0.15
N ALA A 66 11.44 -16.86 -0.82
CA ALA A 66 12.27 -17.46 -1.88
C ALA A 66 12.27 -16.62 -3.17
N TYR A 67 11.11 -16.10 -3.57
CA TYR A 67 10.98 -15.26 -4.77
C TYR A 67 11.60 -13.89 -4.57
N ASP A 68 11.45 -13.30 -3.39
CA ASP A 68 12.07 -12.01 -3.04
C ASP A 68 13.60 -12.11 -3.09
N ALA A 69 14.17 -13.14 -2.48
CA ALA A 69 15.61 -13.36 -2.50
C ALA A 69 16.15 -13.54 -3.94
N LEU A 70 15.43 -14.29 -4.79
CA LEU A 70 15.78 -14.47 -6.20
C LEU A 70 15.67 -13.15 -6.97
N ALA A 71 14.58 -12.38 -6.78
CA ALA A 71 14.38 -11.09 -7.41
C ALA A 71 15.48 -10.10 -7.02
N ILE A 72 15.81 -10.00 -5.72
CA ILE A 72 16.89 -9.14 -5.22
C ILE A 72 18.24 -9.55 -5.85
N ALA A 73 18.54 -10.86 -5.92
CA ALA A 73 19.76 -11.34 -6.55
C ALA A 73 19.83 -10.99 -8.03
N ALA A 74 18.73 -11.19 -8.78
CA ALA A 74 18.64 -10.85 -10.20
C ALA A 74 18.81 -9.34 -10.44
N LEU A 75 18.15 -8.50 -9.66
CA LEU A 75 18.25 -7.04 -9.76
C LEU A 75 19.65 -6.54 -9.41
N ARG A 76 20.35 -7.16 -8.44
CA ARG A 76 21.74 -6.85 -8.15
C ARG A 76 22.66 -7.16 -9.34
N GLN A 77 22.44 -8.27 -10.04
CA GLN A 77 23.23 -8.59 -11.24
C GLN A 77 22.89 -7.63 -12.39
N LEU A 78 21.60 -7.28 -12.55
CA LEU A 78 21.18 -6.30 -13.54
C LEU A 78 21.84 -4.94 -13.29
N ALA A 79 21.88 -4.47 -12.03
CA ALA A 79 22.55 -3.23 -11.66
C ALA A 79 24.05 -3.25 -11.96
N ARG A 80 24.71 -4.39 -11.76
CA ARG A 80 26.16 -4.54 -12.09
C ARG A 80 26.41 -4.51 -13.58
N ALA A 81 25.52 -5.09 -14.38
CA ALA A 81 25.68 -5.19 -15.84
C ALA A 81 25.24 -3.91 -16.57
N GLY A 82 24.16 -3.27 -16.14
CA GLY A 82 23.51 -2.15 -16.84
C GLY A 82 23.49 -0.83 -16.08
N GLY A 83 24.07 -0.79 -14.87
CA GLY A 83 24.10 0.42 -14.04
C GLY A 83 22.73 0.83 -13.47
N PRO A 84 22.66 2.06 -12.93
CA PRO A 84 21.41 2.60 -12.35
C PRO A 84 20.25 2.64 -13.32
N ASP A 85 20.50 2.93 -14.59
CA ASP A 85 19.44 3.06 -15.61
C ASP A 85 18.70 1.76 -15.83
N ALA A 86 19.37 0.62 -15.71
CA ALA A 86 18.74 -0.68 -15.83
C ALA A 86 17.74 -0.94 -14.67
N LEU A 87 18.04 -0.47 -13.45
CA LEU A 87 17.13 -0.55 -12.32
C LEU A 87 15.94 0.41 -12.48
N ASN A 88 16.20 1.63 -12.97
CA ASN A 88 15.15 2.61 -13.23
C ASN A 88 14.18 2.10 -14.30
N ALA A 89 14.69 1.43 -15.34
CA ALA A 89 13.85 0.81 -16.36
C ALA A 89 12.94 -0.30 -15.78
N VAL A 90 13.43 -1.11 -14.85
CA VAL A 90 12.59 -2.12 -14.18
C VAL A 90 11.54 -1.46 -13.29
N ALA A 91 11.93 -0.42 -12.52
CA ALA A 91 11.01 0.31 -11.68
C ALA A 91 9.91 0.99 -12.52
N GLN A 92 10.27 1.57 -13.68
CA GLN A 92 9.33 2.16 -14.61
C GLN A 92 8.37 1.12 -15.19
N ALA A 93 8.88 0.02 -15.74
CA ALA A 93 8.04 -1.04 -16.30
C ALA A 93 7.01 -1.58 -15.29
N ARG A 94 7.37 -1.61 -13.99
CA ARG A 94 6.44 -2.01 -12.95
C ARG A 94 5.31 -1.01 -12.75
N VAL A 95 5.59 0.29 -12.78
CA VAL A 95 4.56 1.31 -12.58
C VAL A 95 3.70 1.55 -13.82
N ASP A 96 4.19 1.18 -15.02
CA ASP A 96 3.44 1.26 -16.27
C ASP A 96 2.15 0.43 -16.21
N ASP A 97 2.17 -0.73 -15.54
CA ASP A 97 0.98 -1.57 -15.35
C ASP A 97 -0.06 -0.88 -14.45
N ILE A 98 0.37 -0.17 -13.41
CA ILE A 98 -0.50 0.61 -12.53
C ILE A 98 -1.11 1.76 -13.30
N GLU A 99 -0.30 2.46 -14.09
CA GLU A 99 -0.74 3.56 -14.94
C GLU A 99 -1.79 3.11 -15.96
N ALA A 100 -1.56 1.99 -16.64
CA ALA A 100 -2.49 1.44 -17.61
C ALA A 100 -3.86 1.13 -16.98
N ARG A 101 -3.87 0.52 -15.79
CA ARG A 101 -5.11 0.25 -15.03
C ARG A 101 -5.81 1.54 -14.61
N TYR A 102 -5.07 2.52 -14.10
CA TYR A 102 -5.62 3.82 -13.73
C TYR A 102 -6.29 4.50 -14.92
N ARG A 103 -5.60 4.56 -16.05
CA ARG A 103 -6.12 5.17 -17.28
C ARG A 103 -7.39 4.47 -17.75
N ALA A 104 -7.42 3.14 -17.74
CA ALA A 104 -8.61 2.37 -18.10
C ALA A 104 -9.81 2.68 -17.19
N LEU A 105 -9.59 2.81 -15.87
CA LEU A 105 -10.65 3.19 -14.92
C LEU A 105 -11.18 4.61 -15.19
N ARG A 106 -10.30 5.55 -15.54
CA ARG A 106 -10.67 6.94 -15.84
C ARG A 106 -11.35 7.08 -17.19
N GLU A 107 -11.04 6.22 -18.16
CA GLU A 107 -11.73 6.15 -19.46
C GLU A 107 -13.15 5.59 -19.30
N GLN A 108 -13.33 4.57 -18.46
CA GLN A 108 -14.65 3.99 -18.17
C GLN A 108 -15.57 4.95 -17.43
N ASP A 109 -15.02 5.74 -16.50
CA ASP A 109 -15.73 6.75 -15.73
C ASP A 109 -14.90 8.03 -15.58
N PRO A 110 -15.04 9.01 -16.51
CA PRO A 110 -14.31 10.27 -16.43
C PRO A 110 -14.63 11.14 -15.22
N GLN A 111 -15.75 10.91 -14.52
CA GLN A 111 -16.15 11.63 -13.31
C GLN A 111 -15.65 10.96 -12.03
N ARG A 112 -15.08 9.76 -12.11
CA ARG A 112 -14.50 9.08 -10.95
C ARG A 112 -13.41 9.95 -10.33
N ASP A 113 -13.37 10.02 -8.99
CA ASP A 113 -12.31 10.72 -8.26
C ASP A 113 -10.93 10.14 -8.63
N PRO A 114 -9.95 10.96 -9.01
CA PRO A 114 -8.62 10.49 -9.42
C PRO A 114 -7.90 9.70 -8.31
N VAL A 115 -8.04 10.11 -7.04
CA VAL A 115 -7.39 9.46 -5.90
C VAL A 115 -8.02 8.09 -5.63
N GLU A 116 -9.35 7.97 -5.78
CA GLU A 116 -10.05 6.69 -5.68
C GLU A 116 -9.70 5.74 -6.83
N ALA A 117 -9.61 6.26 -8.07
CA ALA A 117 -9.19 5.48 -9.23
C ALA A 117 -7.77 4.92 -9.04
N LEU A 118 -6.85 5.73 -8.51
CA LEU A 118 -5.48 5.28 -8.22
C LEU A 118 -5.44 4.23 -7.11
N ALA A 119 -6.22 4.41 -6.04
CA ALA A 119 -6.31 3.42 -4.96
C ALA A 119 -6.87 2.08 -5.45
N GLU A 120 -7.83 2.10 -6.39
CA GLU A 120 -8.38 0.88 -7.01
C GLU A 120 -7.36 0.19 -7.91
N ALA A 121 -6.65 0.95 -8.77
CA ALA A 121 -5.58 0.42 -9.60
C ALA A 121 -4.48 -0.25 -8.77
N LEU A 122 -4.04 0.39 -7.68
CA LEU A 122 -3.09 -0.15 -6.72
C LEU A 122 -3.61 -1.42 -6.04
N SER A 123 -4.90 -1.44 -5.66
CA SER A 123 -5.49 -2.61 -5.01
C SER A 123 -5.55 -3.82 -5.94
N ALA A 124 -5.78 -3.60 -7.24
CA ALA A 124 -5.72 -4.65 -8.26
C ALA A 124 -4.30 -5.21 -8.44
N ASP A 125 -3.28 -4.42 -8.10
CA ASP A 125 -1.85 -4.82 -8.13
C ASP A 125 -1.33 -5.34 -6.77
N GLY A 126 -2.24 -5.62 -5.82
CA GLY A 126 -1.92 -6.27 -4.55
C GLY A 126 -1.52 -5.34 -3.40
N TYR A 127 -1.63 -4.03 -3.56
CA TYR A 127 -1.27 -3.08 -2.49
C TYR A 127 -2.31 -2.93 -1.38
N ALA A 128 -3.52 -3.47 -1.54
CA ALA A 128 -4.64 -3.28 -0.61
C ALA A 128 -4.83 -1.80 -0.26
N ALA A 129 -4.91 -0.93 -1.27
CA ALA A 129 -4.95 0.50 -1.09
C ALA A 129 -6.35 1.00 -0.68
N SER A 130 -6.37 2.09 0.08
CA SER A 130 -7.59 2.81 0.47
C SER A 130 -7.32 4.31 0.51
N THR A 131 -8.38 5.11 0.39
CA THR A 131 -8.32 6.56 0.55
C THR A 131 -8.84 6.97 1.91
N VAL A 132 -8.25 8.01 2.49
CA VAL A 132 -8.74 8.64 3.72
C VAL A 132 -8.72 10.16 3.57
N PRO A 133 -9.74 10.87 4.07
CA PRO A 133 -9.73 12.33 4.08
C PRO A 133 -8.56 12.86 4.92
N ALA A 134 -7.87 13.87 4.41
CA ALA A 134 -6.85 14.64 5.12
C ALA A 134 -7.35 16.05 5.49
N ALA A 135 -6.53 16.82 6.18
CA ALA A 135 -6.85 18.22 6.48
C ALA A 135 -6.96 19.06 5.18
N VAL A 136 -6.15 18.72 4.18
CA VAL A 136 -6.22 19.24 2.82
C VAL A 136 -6.18 18.03 1.90
N GLY A 137 -7.13 17.90 0.98
CA GLY A 137 -7.19 16.82 0.01
C GLY A 137 -7.46 15.43 0.62
N GLN A 138 -6.84 14.40 0.04
CA GLN A 138 -6.97 13.01 0.43
C GLN A 138 -5.60 12.36 0.59
N GLN A 139 -5.55 11.29 1.36
CA GLN A 139 -4.37 10.42 1.47
C GLN A 139 -4.67 9.05 0.87
N ILE A 140 -3.70 8.50 0.17
CA ILE A 140 -3.70 7.09 -0.24
C ILE A 140 -2.91 6.31 0.81
N CYS A 141 -3.54 5.28 1.36
CA CYS A 141 -2.95 4.35 2.31
C CYS A 141 -2.82 2.97 1.65
N GLN A 142 -1.60 2.49 1.44
CA GLN A 142 -1.31 1.14 0.94
C GLN A 142 -1.01 0.24 2.14
N HIS A 143 -1.90 -0.68 2.46
CA HIS A 143 -1.81 -1.56 3.63
C HIS A 143 -0.95 -2.81 3.39
N ASN A 144 -0.57 -3.05 2.16
CA ASN A 144 0.39 -4.05 1.73
C ASN A 144 1.30 -3.47 0.66
N CYS A 145 2.55 -3.91 0.63
CA CYS A 145 3.45 -3.67 -0.50
C CYS A 145 3.89 -5.02 -1.06
N PRO A 146 3.43 -5.42 -2.25
CA PRO A 146 3.73 -6.74 -2.82
C PRO A 146 5.22 -6.94 -3.14
N VAL A 147 6.01 -5.86 -3.13
CA VAL A 147 7.45 -5.87 -3.40
C VAL A 147 8.27 -5.27 -2.24
N ALA A 148 7.76 -5.35 -1.01
CA ALA A 148 8.37 -4.69 0.15
C ALA A 148 9.86 -5.01 0.31
N GLU A 149 10.24 -6.28 0.21
CA GLU A 149 11.64 -6.71 0.39
C GLU A 149 12.54 -6.21 -0.76
N VAL A 150 12.02 -6.18 -1.99
CA VAL A 150 12.73 -5.60 -3.14
C VAL A 150 12.89 -4.09 -2.95
N ALA A 151 11.84 -3.39 -2.53
CA ALA A 151 11.86 -1.95 -2.31
C ALA A 151 12.81 -1.52 -1.17
N LYS A 152 12.99 -2.35 -0.14
CA LYS A 152 14.03 -2.16 0.89
C LYS A 152 15.44 -2.16 0.28
N ALA A 153 15.69 -3.06 -0.67
CA ALA A 153 16.99 -3.20 -1.31
C ALA A 153 17.22 -2.19 -2.45
N PHE A 154 16.14 -1.71 -3.08
CA PHE A 154 16.16 -0.84 -4.25
C PHE A 154 15.12 0.28 -4.11
N PRO A 155 15.47 1.44 -3.51
CA PRO A 155 14.56 2.57 -3.29
C PRO A 155 13.89 3.12 -4.55
N GLN A 156 14.52 2.91 -5.73
CA GLN A 156 13.99 3.32 -7.04
C GLN A 156 12.57 2.81 -7.29
N MET A 157 12.19 1.67 -6.70
CA MET A 157 10.82 1.13 -6.80
C MET A 157 9.80 2.09 -6.17
N CYS A 158 10.11 2.64 -5.00
CA CYS A 158 9.25 3.61 -4.32
C CYS A 158 9.32 5.00 -4.96
N GLU A 159 10.46 5.38 -5.51
CA GLU A 159 10.65 6.66 -6.19
C GLU A 159 9.82 6.72 -7.48
N ALA A 160 9.89 5.69 -8.34
CA ALA A 160 9.09 5.60 -9.56
C ALA A 160 7.59 5.63 -9.26
N GLU A 161 7.14 4.91 -8.23
CA GLU A 161 5.74 4.91 -7.78
C GLU A 161 5.29 6.31 -7.31
N THR A 162 6.13 7.01 -6.56
CA THR A 162 5.83 8.36 -6.06
C THR A 162 5.77 9.37 -7.21
N GLN A 163 6.66 9.23 -8.19
CA GLN A 163 6.65 10.06 -9.39
C GLN A 163 5.39 9.81 -10.21
N LEU A 164 5.03 8.55 -10.48
CA LEU A 164 3.79 8.21 -11.18
C LEU A 164 2.57 8.82 -10.50
N PHE A 165 2.47 8.75 -9.17
CA PHE A 165 1.33 9.33 -8.45
C PHE A 165 1.25 10.85 -8.66
N SER A 166 2.39 11.55 -8.66
CA SER A 166 2.42 12.99 -8.92
C SER A 166 1.93 13.32 -10.34
N GLU A 167 2.32 12.51 -11.31
CA GLU A 167 1.91 12.69 -12.71
C GLU A 167 0.42 12.42 -12.92
N LEU A 168 -0.09 11.33 -12.37
CA LEU A 168 -1.50 10.93 -12.53
C LEU A 168 -2.47 11.86 -11.79
N LEU A 169 -2.07 12.39 -10.63
CA LEU A 169 -2.89 13.28 -9.83
C LEU A 169 -2.71 14.77 -10.22
N GLY A 170 -1.73 15.08 -11.09
CA GLY A 170 -1.44 16.46 -11.51
C GLY A 170 -1.00 17.36 -10.35
N SER A 171 -0.51 16.79 -9.26
CA SER A 171 -0.09 17.50 -8.05
C SER A 171 1.18 16.89 -7.49
N ARG A 172 1.95 17.69 -6.73
CA ARG A 172 3.10 17.16 -6.03
C ARG A 172 2.62 16.30 -4.86
N VAL A 173 2.94 15.01 -4.90
CA VAL A 173 2.65 14.11 -3.79
C VAL A 173 3.85 13.95 -2.87
N GLN A 174 3.57 13.72 -1.60
CA GLN A 174 4.58 13.44 -0.58
C GLN A 174 4.30 12.10 0.09
N ARG A 175 5.31 11.24 0.14
CA ARG A 175 5.24 9.99 0.88
C ARG A 175 5.59 10.24 2.34
N LEU A 176 4.63 9.99 3.25
CA LEU A 176 4.76 10.27 4.68
C LEU A 176 5.27 9.06 5.47
N ALA A 177 5.00 7.86 4.98
CA ALA A 177 5.41 6.60 5.59
C ALA A 177 5.58 5.53 4.51
N THR A 178 6.47 4.55 4.74
CA THR A 178 6.65 3.44 3.81
C THR A 178 6.88 2.11 4.53
N ILE A 179 6.25 1.05 4.04
CA ILE A 179 6.44 -0.31 4.51
C ILE A 179 7.92 -0.74 4.32
N ALA A 180 8.55 -0.33 3.24
CA ALA A 180 9.96 -0.61 2.97
C ALA A 180 10.92 -0.05 4.04
N HIS A 181 10.55 1.01 4.76
CA HIS A 181 11.32 1.58 5.86
C HIS A 181 10.80 1.17 7.26
N GLY A 182 9.92 0.16 7.32
CA GLY A 182 9.46 -0.42 8.58
C GLY A 182 8.14 0.16 9.11
N ASP A 183 7.47 1.05 8.37
CA ASP A 183 6.13 1.48 8.74
C ASP A 183 5.11 0.37 8.45
N GLY A 184 3.99 0.36 9.17
CA GLY A 184 2.91 -0.61 8.97
C GLY A 184 2.03 -0.33 7.74
N VAL A 185 2.24 0.82 7.07
CA VAL A 185 1.44 1.29 5.93
C VAL A 185 2.27 2.28 5.13
N CYS A 186 2.16 2.23 3.80
CA CYS A 186 2.62 3.34 2.98
C CYS A 186 1.52 4.41 2.93
N THR A 187 1.88 5.66 3.22
CA THR A 187 0.94 6.79 3.18
C THR A 187 1.47 7.84 2.25
N THR A 188 0.65 8.22 1.26
CA THR A 188 0.97 9.28 0.30
C THR A 188 -0.10 10.35 0.40
N HIS A 189 0.33 11.61 0.45
CA HIS A 189 -0.52 12.80 0.47
C HIS A 189 -0.24 13.65 -0.76
N GLY A 190 -1.29 14.12 -1.42
CA GLY A 190 -1.26 15.02 -2.57
C GLY A 190 -2.23 16.15 -2.41
#